data_ff98d1ef96e523286b2bdd80ba6b2808
#
_entry.id   ff98d1ef96e523286b2bdd80ba6b2808
#
_cell.length_a   1.000
_cell.length_b   1.000
_cell.length_c   1.000
_cell.angle_alpha   90.00
_cell.angle_beta   90.00
_cell.angle_gamma   90.00
#
_symmetry.space_group_name_H-M   'P 1'
#
loop_
_entity.id
_entity.type
_entity.pdbx_description
1 polymer ?
#
loop_
_entity_poly.entity_id
_entity_poly.type
_entity_poly.pdbx_seq_one_letter_code
_entity_poly.pdbx_strand_id
1 'polypeptide(L)'
;RFYSSRDETVIQIEIEPGVNDVNDALVFSFKAMSQLANISKTHFTHSVLVMHFGNTTLPVVAKTDLECAKGFFIYVSENESQWRKNCLTIQDH
;
A
#
# COMPACT_ATOMS: atom_id res chain seq x y z
N ARG A 1 7.20 6.41 -6.50
CA ARG A 1 8.14 7.21 -5.71
C ARG A 1 8.79 6.35 -4.62
N PHE A 2 10.09 6.43 -4.51
CA PHE A 2 10.84 5.71 -3.49
C PHE A 2 11.51 6.72 -2.57
N TYR A 3 11.46 6.50 -1.26
CA TYR A 3 12.12 7.39 -0.31
C TYR A 3 12.44 6.67 0.98
N SER A 4 13.37 7.23 1.74
CA SER A 4 13.72 6.75 3.07
C SER A 4 13.35 7.81 4.10
N SER A 5 12.81 7.37 5.21
CA SER A 5 12.46 8.24 6.33
C SER A 5 12.73 7.47 7.62
N ARG A 6 13.65 7.97 8.45
CA ARG A 6 14.11 7.29 9.65
C ARG A 6 14.63 5.89 9.28
N ASP A 7 14.03 4.83 9.85
CA ASP A 7 14.44 3.45 9.59
C ASP A 7 13.59 2.80 8.50
N GLU A 8 12.74 3.57 7.81
CA GLU A 8 11.83 3.04 6.80
C GLU A 8 12.33 3.38 5.40
N THR A 9 12.28 2.39 4.52
CA THR A 9 12.48 2.58 3.09
C THR A 9 11.13 2.31 2.43
N VAL A 10 10.59 3.32 1.76
CA VAL A 10 9.18 3.33 1.36
C VAL A 10 9.04 3.38 -0.15
N ILE A 11 8.14 2.54 -0.67
CA ILE A 11 7.64 2.65 -2.04
C ILE A 11 6.25 3.26 -1.96
N GLN A 12 6.02 4.34 -2.70
CA GLN A 12 4.76 5.08 -2.68
C GLN A 12 4.17 5.24 -4.07
N ILE A 13 2.87 5.01 -4.18
CA ILE A 13 2.10 5.26 -5.40
C ILE A 13 0.98 6.24 -5.05
N GLU A 14 0.72 7.17 -5.97
CA GLU A 14 -0.41 8.08 -5.88
C GLU A 14 -1.39 7.76 -6.99
N ILE A 15 -2.68 7.67 -6.65
CA ILE A 15 -3.73 7.37 -7.62
C ILE A 15 -4.95 8.26 -7.39
N GLU A 16 -5.82 8.30 -8.41
CA GLU A 16 -7.09 8.99 -8.33
C GLU A 16 -8.19 7.99 -8.70
N PRO A 17 -8.63 7.15 -7.75
CA PRO A 17 -9.62 6.12 -8.05
C PRO A 17 -11.03 6.69 -8.19
N GLY A 18 -11.87 6.00 -8.94
CA GLY A 18 -13.30 6.27 -8.93
C GLY A 18 -13.91 5.87 -7.59
N VAL A 19 -15.00 6.55 -7.22
CA VAL A 19 -15.63 6.34 -5.91
C VAL A 19 -16.05 4.88 -5.69
N ASN A 20 -16.50 4.23 -6.76
CA ASN A 20 -16.97 2.85 -6.67
C ASN A 20 -15.85 1.80 -6.76
N ASP A 21 -14.63 2.25 -7.10
CA ASP A 21 -13.50 1.35 -7.35
C ASP A 21 -12.41 1.44 -6.29
N VAL A 22 -12.68 2.14 -5.18
CA VAL A 22 -11.65 2.41 -4.16
C VAL A 22 -11.06 1.12 -3.60
N ASN A 23 -11.91 0.14 -3.28
CA ASN A 23 -11.43 -1.10 -2.70
C ASN A 23 -10.58 -1.91 -3.68
N ASP A 24 -11.02 -2.01 -4.93
CA ASP A 24 -10.26 -2.72 -5.97
C ASP A 24 -8.95 -2.00 -6.28
N ALA A 25 -8.98 -0.68 -6.34
CA ALA A 25 -7.78 0.12 -6.56
C ALA A 25 -6.77 -0.05 -5.43
N LEU A 26 -7.25 -0.09 -4.19
CA LEU A 26 -6.39 -0.28 -3.03
C LEU A 26 -5.69 -1.65 -3.08
N VAL A 27 -6.45 -2.71 -3.31
CA VAL A 27 -5.90 -4.07 -3.37
C VAL A 27 -4.92 -4.19 -4.54
N PHE A 28 -5.30 -3.71 -5.71
CA PHE A 28 -4.44 -3.75 -6.90
C PHE A 28 -3.12 -3.02 -6.66
N SER A 29 -3.19 -1.82 -6.07
CA SER A 29 -2.01 -1.00 -5.85
C SER A 29 -1.05 -1.63 -4.85
N PHE A 30 -1.54 -2.17 -3.75
CA PHE A 30 -0.68 -2.85 -2.78
C PHE A 30 -0.12 -4.15 -3.32
N LYS A 31 -0.88 -4.87 -4.13
CA LYS A 31 -0.36 -6.06 -4.82
C LYS A 31 0.80 -5.68 -5.74
N ALA A 32 0.62 -4.64 -6.55
CA ALA A 32 1.66 -4.18 -7.47
C ALA A 32 2.92 -3.74 -6.73
N MET A 33 2.76 -2.97 -5.65
CA MET A 33 3.90 -2.52 -4.84
C MET A 33 4.61 -3.68 -4.17
N SER A 34 3.86 -4.69 -3.68
CA SER A 34 4.45 -5.88 -3.07
C SER A 34 5.25 -6.69 -4.08
N GLN A 35 4.73 -6.85 -5.29
CA GLN A 35 5.43 -7.55 -6.36
C GLN A 35 6.69 -6.83 -6.77
N LEU A 36 6.63 -5.51 -6.92
CA LEU A 36 7.79 -4.70 -7.29
C LEU A 36 8.86 -4.77 -6.19
N ALA A 37 8.46 -4.64 -4.93
CA ALA A 37 9.38 -4.75 -3.81
C ALA A 37 10.03 -6.13 -3.73
N ASN A 38 9.29 -7.17 -4.08
CA ASN A 38 9.79 -8.54 -4.02
C ASN A 38 10.91 -8.81 -5.04
N ILE A 39 10.85 -8.15 -6.20
CA ILE A 39 11.87 -8.34 -7.25
C ILE A 39 12.96 -7.27 -7.20
N SER A 40 12.81 -6.25 -6.38
CA SER A 40 13.77 -5.15 -6.29
C SER A 40 15.01 -5.56 -5.49
N LYS A 41 16.17 -5.01 -5.89
CA LYS A 41 17.40 -5.16 -5.11
C LYS A 41 17.39 -4.30 -3.86
N THR A 42 16.57 -3.26 -3.82
CA THR A 42 16.40 -2.41 -2.65
C THR A 42 15.45 -3.09 -1.68
N HIS A 43 15.84 -3.14 -0.41
CA HIS A 43 14.99 -3.70 0.63
C HIS A 43 13.99 -2.64 1.12
N PHE A 44 12.78 -2.70 0.61
CA PHE A 44 11.71 -1.83 1.06
C PHE A 44 11.06 -2.39 2.31
N THR A 45 10.77 -1.51 3.28
CA THR A 45 10.13 -1.90 4.54
C THR A 45 8.63 -1.66 4.52
N HIS A 46 8.18 -0.63 3.80
CA HIS A 46 6.78 -0.22 3.79
C HIS A 46 6.33 0.16 2.39
N SER A 47 5.03 0.03 2.14
CA SER A 47 4.40 0.60 0.96
C SER A 47 3.29 1.56 1.38
N VAL A 48 3.15 2.64 0.62
CA VAL A 48 2.19 3.71 0.89
C VAL A 48 1.38 3.97 -0.36
N LEU A 49 0.07 4.03 -0.20
CA LEU A 49 -0.85 4.40 -1.27
C LEU A 49 -1.52 5.72 -0.90
N VAL A 50 -1.36 6.72 -1.76
CA VAL A 50 -2.02 8.01 -1.60
C VAL A 50 -3.15 8.07 -2.62
N MET A 51 -4.38 8.22 -2.14
CA MET A 51 -5.57 8.29 -2.98
C MET A 51 -6.13 9.70 -2.99
N HIS A 52 -6.21 10.29 -4.18
CA HIS A 52 -6.79 11.62 -4.38
C HIS A 52 -8.20 11.47 -4.94
N PHE A 53 -9.15 12.15 -4.32
CA PHE A 53 -10.52 12.17 -4.80
C PHE A 53 -10.82 13.57 -5.32
N GLY A 54 -11.35 13.67 -6.52
CA GLY A 54 -11.42 14.90 -7.29
C GLY A 54 -12.05 16.11 -6.59
N ASN A 55 -12.95 15.88 -5.64
CA ASN A 55 -13.64 16.96 -4.94
C ASN A 55 -13.11 17.21 -3.54
N THR A 56 -12.02 16.56 -3.14
CA THR A 56 -11.44 16.72 -1.83
C THR A 56 -10.08 17.39 -1.93
N THR A 57 -9.73 18.19 -0.91
CA THR A 57 -8.43 18.85 -0.85
C THR A 57 -7.38 17.98 -0.16
N LEU A 58 -7.81 16.99 0.62
CA LEU A 58 -6.90 16.15 1.38
C LEU A 58 -7.00 14.71 0.92
N PRO A 59 -5.86 14.07 0.64
CA PRO A 59 -5.86 12.67 0.22
C PRO A 59 -6.10 11.72 1.38
N VAL A 60 -6.54 10.51 1.05
CA VAL A 60 -6.54 9.39 1.98
C VAL A 60 -5.23 8.63 1.80
N VAL A 61 -4.53 8.36 2.89
CA VAL A 61 -3.24 7.69 2.87
C VAL A 61 -3.38 6.32 3.52
N ALA A 62 -3.02 5.28 2.79
CA ALA A 62 -2.98 3.91 3.31
C ALA A 62 -1.53 3.45 3.34
N LYS A 63 -1.15 2.76 4.41
CA LYS A 63 0.22 2.30 4.61
C LYS A 63 0.21 0.88 5.15
N THR A 64 1.13 0.05 4.66
CA THR A 64 1.32 -1.30 5.17
C THR A 64 2.79 -1.63 5.31
N ASP A 65 3.10 -2.50 6.29
CA ASP A 65 4.39 -3.16 6.37
C ASP A 65 4.51 -4.14 5.22
N LEU A 66 5.64 -4.12 4.49
CA LEU A 66 5.82 -4.95 3.31
C LEU A 66 5.98 -6.43 3.61
N GLU A 67 6.58 -6.79 4.73
CA GLU A 67 6.68 -8.21 5.09
C GLU A 67 5.29 -8.81 5.30
N CYS A 68 4.41 -8.06 5.94
CA CYS A 68 3.03 -8.48 6.14
C CYS A 68 2.26 -8.53 4.82
N ALA A 69 2.43 -7.51 3.96
CA ALA A 69 1.76 -7.46 2.66
C ALA A 69 2.20 -8.61 1.76
N LYS A 70 3.49 -8.95 1.76
CA LYS A 70 4.00 -10.10 1.02
C LYS A 70 3.38 -11.41 1.50
N GLY A 71 3.11 -11.53 2.79
CA GLY A 71 2.45 -12.69 3.36
C GLY A 71 1.10 -12.95 2.70
N PHE A 72 0.37 -11.88 2.36
CA PHE A 72 -0.89 -12.02 1.66
C PHE A 72 -0.71 -12.07 0.13
N PHE A 73 -0.01 -11.09 -0.44
CA PHE A 73 0.01 -10.90 -1.89
C PHE A 73 0.98 -11.82 -2.65
N ILE A 74 2.05 -12.24 -2.00
CA ILE A 74 3.12 -13.02 -2.66
C ILE A 74 3.11 -14.48 -2.18
N TYR A 75 3.16 -14.69 -0.87
CA TYR A 75 3.31 -16.03 -0.28
C TYR A 75 1.99 -16.73 -0.01
N VAL A 76 0.89 -15.97 0.00
CA VAL A 76 -0.47 -16.47 0.25
C VAL A 76 -0.56 -17.23 1.57
N SER A 77 0.20 -16.81 2.56
CA SER A 77 0.19 -17.40 3.91
C SER A 77 -0.87 -16.75 4.81
N GLU A 78 -1.43 -15.62 4.38
CA GLU A 78 -2.49 -14.91 5.09
C GLU A 78 -3.61 -14.59 4.11
N ASN A 79 -4.81 -14.30 4.62
CA ASN A 79 -5.90 -13.83 3.77
C ASN A 79 -6.03 -12.30 3.84
N GLU A 80 -6.90 -11.76 2.98
CA GLU A 80 -7.08 -10.31 2.89
C GLU A 80 -7.56 -9.69 4.20
N SER A 81 -8.48 -10.36 4.91
CA SER A 81 -8.99 -9.86 6.19
C SER A 81 -7.89 -9.75 7.24
N GLN A 82 -7.02 -10.75 7.30
CA GLN A 82 -5.90 -10.75 8.24
C GLN A 82 -4.93 -9.62 7.93
N TRP A 83 -4.59 -9.44 6.65
CA TRP A 83 -3.70 -8.37 6.23
C TRP A 83 -4.30 -6.99 6.55
N ARG A 84 -5.56 -6.77 6.23
CA ARG A 84 -6.23 -5.49 6.50
C ARG A 84 -6.28 -5.18 7.99
N LYS A 85 -6.63 -6.18 8.79
CA LYS A 85 -6.80 -6.00 10.22
C LYS A 85 -5.47 -5.75 10.94
N ASN A 86 -4.45 -6.52 10.58
CA ASN A 86 -3.21 -6.55 11.36
C ASN A 86 -2.14 -5.59 10.84
N CYS A 87 -2.18 -5.24 9.57
CA CYS A 87 -1.04 -4.60 8.92
C CYS A 87 -1.36 -3.32 8.16
N LEU A 88 -2.59 -3.16 7.72
CA LEU A 88 -2.98 -2.00 6.93
C LEU A 88 -3.46 -0.88 7.86
N THR A 89 -2.87 0.30 7.70
CA THR A 89 -3.28 1.51 8.40
C THR A 89 -3.79 2.51 7.38
N ILE A 90 -4.96 3.06 7.64
CA ILE A 90 -5.55 4.08 6.76
C ILE A 90 -5.70 5.36 7.56
N GLN A 91 -5.15 6.44 7.03
CA GLN A 91 -5.26 7.77 7.61
C GLN A 91 -6.14 8.64 6.72
N ASP A 92 -7.14 9.24 7.32
CA ASP A 92 -8.07 10.14 6.65
C ASP A 92 -7.79 11.54 7.15
N HIS A 93 -7.31 12.39 6.24
CA HIS A 93 -6.96 13.77 6.60
C HIS A 93 -8.08 14.73 6.30
#